data_97dbddbde048ba18f1b4e1b69b12c029
#
_entry.id   97dbddbde048ba18f1b4e1b69b12c029
#
_cell.length_a   1.000
_cell.length_b   1.000
_cell.length_c   1.000
_cell.angle_alpha   90.00
_cell.angle_beta   90.00
_cell.angle_gamma   90.00
#
_symmetry.space_group_name_H-M   'P 1'
#
loop_
_entity.id
_entity.type
_entity.pdbx_description
1 polymer ?
#
loop_
_entity_poly.entity_id
_entity_poly.type
_entity_poly.pdbx_seq_one_letter_code
_entity_poly.pdbx_strand_id
1 'polypeptide(L)'
;DDWDTDPWKLNTPEGIIHLKDGTLHAHDPSERMTAITRVSPERTDAPMWTRFLQQATGGDKGLEDYLQQVLGMALVGKVYSEGLLIVTGSGGNGKSTLFGACMKVLGSYAETIRPEILLARPNGGEVFGIECMRGKRLCIAGETDEHAGMSVSMMKRLTSRDTINANPKHKQPFNFTPSHTLILHTNHLPNIKQFD
;
A
#
# COMPACT_ATOMS: atom_id res chain seq x y z
N ASP A 1 15.36 -6.87 14.78
CA ASP A 1 14.35 -5.90 15.27
C ASP A 1 13.11 -6.68 15.72
N ASP A 2 12.76 -6.56 16.99
CA ASP A 2 11.61 -7.27 17.57
C ASP A 2 10.32 -6.41 17.54
N TRP A 3 10.26 -5.43 16.64
CA TRP A 3 9.12 -4.51 16.50
C TRP A 3 8.24 -4.91 15.32
N ASP A 4 6.91 -4.74 15.47
CA ASP A 4 5.91 -4.98 14.42
C ASP A 4 5.99 -6.38 13.78
N THR A 5 6.33 -7.41 14.55
CA THR A 5 6.66 -8.75 14.03
C THR A 5 5.44 -9.57 13.63
N ASP A 6 4.28 -9.37 14.27
CA ASP A 6 3.06 -10.12 13.93
C ASP A 6 2.27 -9.43 12.80
N PRO A 7 2.26 -9.98 11.59
CA PRO A 7 1.58 -9.39 10.47
C PRO A 7 0.04 -9.40 10.60
N TRP A 8 -0.48 -10.21 11.53
CA TRP A 8 -1.92 -10.38 11.73
C TRP A 8 -2.51 -9.46 12.79
N LYS A 9 -1.70 -8.66 13.46
CA LYS A 9 -2.14 -7.69 14.45
C LYS A 9 -2.14 -6.30 13.85
N LEU A 10 -3.25 -5.59 13.99
CA LEU A 10 -3.42 -4.21 13.56
C LEU A 10 -3.68 -3.34 14.78
N ASN A 11 -2.78 -2.41 15.06
CA ASN A 11 -2.91 -1.47 16.17
C ASN A 11 -3.87 -0.33 15.78
N THR A 12 -4.84 -0.04 16.63
CA THR A 12 -5.84 1.01 16.45
C THR A 12 -5.94 1.86 17.71
N PRO A 13 -6.57 3.04 17.68
CA PRO A 13 -6.72 3.89 18.87
C PRO A 13 -7.38 3.21 20.08
N GLU A 14 -8.29 2.25 19.86
CA GLU A 14 -9.01 1.56 20.94
C GLU A 14 -8.42 0.19 21.33
N GLY A 15 -7.40 -0.28 20.62
CA GLY A 15 -6.77 -1.56 20.89
C GLY A 15 -6.17 -2.22 19.68
N ILE A 16 -5.79 -3.47 19.84
CA ILE A 16 -5.16 -4.30 18.82
C ILE A 16 -6.20 -5.25 18.23
N ILE A 17 -6.38 -5.19 16.91
CA ILE A 17 -7.28 -6.10 16.19
C ILE A 17 -6.47 -7.32 15.73
N HIS A 18 -6.97 -8.50 16.03
CA HIS A 18 -6.50 -9.74 15.46
C HIS A 18 -7.23 -9.97 14.12
N LEU A 19 -6.51 -9.81 13.02
CA LEU A 19 -7.10 -9.82 11.67
C LEU A 19 -7.61 -11.19 11.21
N LYS A 20 -7.27 -12.28 11.91
CA LYS A 20 -7.73 -13.63 11.58
C LYS A 20 -9.18 -13.88 11.99
N ASP A 21 -9.60 -13.25 13.06
CA ASP A 21 -10.93 -13.46 13.67
C ASP A 21 -11.69 -12.15 13.91
N GLY A 22 -11.04 -11.00 13.70
CA GLY A 22 -11.64 -9.68 13.87
C GLY A 22 -11.84 -9.26 15.33
N THR A 23 -11.21 -9.95 16.29
CA THR A 23 -11.34 -9.62 17.72
C THR A 23 -10.48 -8.41 18.09
N LEU A 24 -11.02 -7.56 18.98
CA LEU A 24 -10.33 -6.39 19.53
C LEU A 24 -9.80 -6.74 20.93
N HIS A 25 -8.53 -6.51 21.15
CA HIS A 25 -7.83 -6.72 22.41
C HIS A 25 -7.29 -5.39 22.95
N ALA A 26 -7.13 -5.31 24.27
CA ALA A 26 -6.48 -4.15 24.88
C ALA A 26 -5.05 -3.97 24.38
N HIS A 27 -4.56 -2.73 24.41
CA HIS A 27 -3.16 -2.47 24.09
C HIS A 27 -2.24 -3.20 25.05
N ASP A 28 -1.21 -3.83 24.51
CA ASP A 28 -0.16 -4.49 25.26
C ASP A 28 1.22 -4.00 24.76
N PRO A 29 2.00 -3.32 25.61
CA PRO A 29 3.34 -2.87 25.25
C PRO A 29 4.29 -3.99 24.84
N SER A 30 4.05 -5.23 25.30
CA SER A 30 4.85 -6.40 24.91
C SER A 30 4.73 -6.75 23.41
N GLU A 31 3.66 -6.32 22.75
CA GLU A 31 3.44 -6.49 21.31
C GLU A 31 4.35 -5.61 20.46
N ARG A 32 5.00 -4.61 21.06
CA ARG A 32 6.01 -3.75 20.44
C ARG A 32 5.58 -3.18 19.07
N MET A 33 4.34 -2.70 18.99
CA MET A 33 3.78 -2.13 17.77
C MET A 33 4.13 -0.65 17.65
N THR A 34 4.76 -0.24 16.55
CA THR A 34 5.19 1.15 16.30
C THR A 34 4.24 1.93 15.40
N ALA A 35 3.43 1.22 14.61
CA ALA A 35 2.43 1.83 13.73
C ALA A 35 1.04 1.77 14.34
N ILE A 36 0.17 2.70 13.92
CA ILE A 36 -1.22 2.77 14.40
C ILE A 36 -2.12 3.31 13.28
N THR A 37 -3.35 2.81 13.19
CA THR A 37 -4.39 3.40 12.34
C THR A 37 -4.86 4.72 12.92
N ARG A 38 -5.49 5.55 12.10
CA ARG A 38 -6.02 6.84 12.57
C ARG A 38 -7.38 6.71 13.27
N VAL A 39 -8.09 5.65 12.99
CA VAL A 39 -9.43 5.36 13.53
C VAL A 39 -9.51 3.91 13.95
N SER A 40 -10.40 3.62 14.89
CA SER A 40 -10.79 2.26 15.24
C SER A 40 -11.95 1.80 14.36
N PRO A 41 -12.10 0.50 14.09
CA PRO A 41 -13.24 -0.01 13.35
C PRO A 41 -14.50 0.08 14.21
N GLU A 42 -15.55 0.55 13.59
CA GLU A 42 -16.90 0.54 14.17
C GLU A 42 -17.83 -0.29 13.29
N ARG A 43 -18.75 -1.00 13.92
CA ARG A 43 -19.84 -1.70 13.23
C ARG A 43 -20.98 -0.71 13.00
N THR A 44 -20.80 0.15 12.01
CA THR A 44 -21.78 1.14 11.62
C THR A 44 -21.96 1.14 10.11
N ASP A 45 -23.14 1.52 9.66
CA ASP A 45 -23.38 1.71 8.24
C ASP A 45 -22.58 2.91 7.73
N ALA A 46 -22.01 2.77 6.56
CA ALA A 46 -21.27 3.82 5.87
C ALA A 46 -21.93 4.19 4.52
N PRO A 47 -23.15 4.74 4.53
CA PRO A 47 -23.94 4.95 3.31
C PRO A 47 -23.26 5.86 2.29
N MET A 48 -22.54 6.86 2.74
CA MET A 48 -21.78 7.75 1.86
C MET A 48 -20.63 7.01 1.17
N TRP A 49 -19.94 6.14 1.90
CA TRP A 49 -18.87 5.31 1.35
C TRP A 49 -19.40 4.30 0.33
N THR A 50 -20.47 3.60 0.66
CA THR A 50 -21.13 2.65 -0.24
C THR A 50 -21.58 3.34 -1.53
N ARG A 51 -22.24 4.49 -1.42
CA ARG A 51 -22.66 5.28 -2.58
C ARG A 51 -21.47 5.74 -3.42
N PHE A 52 -20.41 6.19 -2.76
CA PHE A 52 -19.19 6.60 -3.44
C PHE A 52 -18.56 5.43 -4.23
N LEU A 53 -18.44 4.24 -3.64
CA LEU A 53 -17.93 3.05 -4.33
C LEU A 53 -18.78 2.70 -5.55
N GLN A 54 -20.10 2.65 -5.40
CA GLN A 54 -21.03 2.40 -6.51
C GLN A 54 -20.85 3.39 -7.67
N GLN A 55 -20.66 4.65 -7.36
CA GLN A 55 -20.39 5.68 -8.39
C GLN A 55 -19.01 5.50 -9.04
N ALA A 56 -17.98 5.23 -8.24
CA ALA A 56 -16.60 5.10 -8.73
C ALA A 56 -16.39 3.83 -9.58
N THR A 57 -17.15 2.77 -9.31
CA THR A 57 -17.09 1.50 -10.05
C THR A 57 -18.15 1.40 -11.16
N GLY A 58 -18.99 2.41 -11.32
CA GLY A 58 -20.11 2.36 -12.25
C GLY A 58 -21.16 1.31 -11.87
N GLY A 59 -21.23 0.89 -10.60
CA GLY A 59 -22.13 -0.14 -10.09
C GLY A 59 -21.66 -1.57 -10.36
N ASP A 60 -20.43 -1.75 -10.84
CA ASP A 60 -19.83 -3.09 -11.02
C ASP A 60 -19.52 -3.72 -9.67
N LYS A 61 -20.37 -4.65 -9.24
CA LYS A 61 -20.24 -5.34 -7.95
C LYS A 61 -18.98 -6.20 -7.89
N GLY A 62 -18.57 -6.81 -9.00
CA GLY A 62 -17.34 -7.61 -9.06
C GLY A 62 -16.10 -6.75 -8.81
N LEU A 63 -16.07 -5.52 -9.35
CA LEU A 63 -15.00 -4.56 -9.11
C LEU A 63 -15.01 -4.05 -7.65
N GLU A 64 -16.20 -3.79 -7.08
CA GLU A 64 -16.32 -3.42 -5.66
C GLU A 64 -15.74 -4.49 -4.74
N ASP A 65 -16.14 -5.75 -4.96
CA ASP A 65 -15.69 -6.90 -4.17
C ASP A 65 -14.18 -7.13 -4.33
N TYR A 66 -13.64 -6.96 -5.53
CA TYR A 66 -12.21 -7.04 -5.80
C TYR A 66 -11.43 -5.95 -5.05
N LEU A 67 -11.89 -4.69 -5.11
CA LEU A 67 -11.27 -3.59 -4.37
C LEU A 67 -11.31 -3.83 -2.86
N GLN A 68 -12.42 -4.35 -2.35
CA GLN A 68 -12.54 -4.71 -0.93
C GLN A 68 -11.53 -5.79 -0.53
N GLN A 69 -11.35 -6.83 -1.37
CA GLN A 69 -10.36 -7.88 -1.13
C GLN A 69 -8.93 -7.34 -1.12
N VAL A 70 -8.57 -6.51 -2.11
CA VAL A 70 -7.24 -5.89 -2.19
C VAL A 70 -6.95 -5.01 -0.98
N LEU A 71 -7.90 -4.16 -0.60
CA LEU A 71 -7.76 -3.30 0.57
C LEU A 71 -7.75 -4.11 1.88
N GLY A 72 -8.51 -5.21 1.94
CA GLY A 72 -8.45 -6.17 3.04
C GLY A 72 -7.08 -6.84 3.17
N MET A 73 -6.48 -7.26 2.06
CA MET A 73 -5.11 -7.79 2.05
C MET A 73 -4.09 -6.75 2.53
N ALA A 74 -4.31 -5.47 2.19
CA ALA A 74 -3.45 -4.38 2.64
C ALA A 74 -3.52 -4.09 4.16
N LEU A 75 -4.46 -4.68 4.90
CA LEU A 75 -4.45 -4.62 6.36
C LEU A 75 -3.42 -5.56 6.98
N VAL A 76 -3.03 -6.61 6.27
CA VAL A 76 -2.11 -7.62 6.79
C VAL A 76 -0.67 -7.20 6.49
N GLY A 77 0.19 -7.25 7.49
CA GLY A 77 1.59 -6.83 7.40
C GLY A 77 2.50 -7.84 6.69
N LYS A 78 2.07 -8.37 5.56
CA LYS A 78 2.88 -9.25 4.69
C LYS A 78 2.42 -9.20 3.24
N VAL A 79 3.31 -9.50 2.32
CA VAL A 79 2.96 -9.63 0.91
C VAL A 79 2.17 -10.91 0.68
N TYR A 80 0.89 -10.78 0.32
CA TYR A 80 0.03 -11.89 -0.06
C TYR A 80 0.19 -12.28 -1.52
N SER A 81 0.16 -11.28 -2.40
CA SER A 81 0.30 -11.44 -3.84
C SER A 81 1.49 -10.63 -4.31
N GLU A 82 2.39 -11.25 -5.03
CA GLU A 82 3.57 -10.62 -5.62
C GLU A 82 3.16 -9.86 -6.89
N GLY A 83 2.37 -8.81 -6.71
CA GLY A 83 1.83 -8.02 -7.81
C GLY A 83 1.70 -6.54 -7.48
N LEU A 84 1.79 -5.73 -8.53
CA LEU A 84 1.45 -4.31 -8.49
C LEU A 84 0.03 -4.14 -8.99
N LEU A 85 -0.87 -3.61 -8.15
CA LEU A 85 -2.19 -3.19 -8.61
C LEU A 85 -2.08 -1.87 -9.35
N ILE A 86 -2.46 -1.86 -10.63
CA ILE A 86 -2.53 -0.65 -11.43
C ILE A 86 -4.00 -0.28 -11.60
N VAL A 87 -4.38 0.90 -11.08
CA VAL A 87 -5.72 1.44 -11.17
C VAL A 87 -5.73 2.60 -12.16
N THR A 88 -6.34 2.37 -13.32
CA THR A 88 -6.41 3.36 -14.40
C THR A 88 -7.83 3.90 -14.59
N GLY A 89 -7.92 5.05 -15.21
CA GLY A 89 -9.19 5.66 -15.60
C GLY A 89 -9.04 7.15 -15.85
N SER A 90 -9.96 7.73 -16.61
CA SER A 90 -9.99 9.16 -16.89
C SER A 90 -10.00 10.00 -15.61
N GLY A 91 -9.54 11.24 -15.68
CA GLY A 91 -9.58 12.16 -14.54
C GLY A 91 -10.99 12.32 -13.95
N GLY A 92 -11.06 12.61 -12.66
CA GLY A 92 -12.33 12.87 -11.98
C GLY A 92 -13.18 11.64 -11.60
N ASN A 93 -12.67 10.43 -11.75
CA ASN A 93 -13.40 9.17 -11.48
C ASN A 93 -13.26 8.60 -10.05
N GLY A 94 -12.77 9.41 -9.10
CA GLY A 94 -12.74 9.04 -7.68
C GLY A 94 -11.50 8.28 -7.20
N LYS A 95 -10.52 7.91 -8.05
CA LYS A 95 -9.28 7.19 -7.65
C LYS A 95 -8.58 7.85 -6.46
N SER A 96 -8.27 9.12 -6.57
CA SER A 96 -7.56 9.86 -5.52
C SER A 96 -8.38 9.99 -4.23
N THR A 97 -9.71 10.07 -4.35
CA THR A 97 -10.62 10.08 -3.19
C THR A 97 -10.62 8.73 -2.48
N LEU A 98 -10.70 7.62 -3.24
CA LEU A 98 -10.64 6.26 -2.72
C LEU A 98 -9.36 6.04 -1.92
N PHE A 99 -8.22 6.24 -2.57
CA PHE A 99 -6.92 5.97 -1.94
C PHE A 99 -6.58 6.98 -0.85
N GLY A 100 -6.99 8.24 -1.00
CA GLY A 100 -6.85 9.25 0.05
C GLY A 100 -7.64 8.90 1.32
N ALA A 101 -8.83 8.32 1.20
CA ALA A 101 -9.59 7.81 2.34
C ALA A 101 -8.87 6.62 3.01
N CYS A 102 -8.43 5.63 2.21
CA CYS A 102 -7.68 4.48 2.73
C CYS A 102 -6.40 4.88 3.47
N MET A 103 -5.64 5.82 2.91
CA MET A 103 -4.43 6.37 3.53
C MET A 103 -4.73 7.03 4.87
N LYS A 104 -5.81 7.81 4.94
CA LYS A 104 -6.24 8.46 6.19
C LYS A 104 -6.62 7.45 7.25
N VAL A 105 -7.38 6.42 6.88
CA VAL A 105 -7.80 5.36 7.82
C VAL A 105 -6.61 4.59 8.35
N LEU A 106 -5.71 4.17 7.47
CA LEU A 106 -4.54 3.35 7.84
C LEU A 106 -3.47 4.12 8.63
N GLY A 107 -3.48 5.45 8.59
CA GLY A 107 -2.57 6.26 9.38
C GLY A 107 -1.10 5.94 9.09
N SER A 108 -0.33 5.59 10.13
CA SER A 108 1.11 5.32 9.97
C SER A 108 1.42 3.99 9.27
N TYR A 109 0.44 3.12 9.04
CA TYR A 109 0.59 1.90 8.23
C TYR A 109 0.62 2.16 6.72
N ALA A 110 0.23 3.36 6.27
CA ALA A 110 0.20 3.70 4.86
C ALA A 110 1.26 4.75 4.51
N GLU A 111 1.71 4.74 3.25
CA GLU A 111 2.70 5.68 2.74
C GLU A 111 2.45 6.03 1.28
N THR A 112 2.64 7.29 0.93
CA THR A 112 2.68 7.72 -0.47
C THR A 112 4.11 7.65 -0.96
N ILE A 113 4.36 6.88 -2.00
CA ILE A 113 5.68 6.78 -2.62
C ILE A 113 5.74 7.61 -3.90
N ARG A 114 6.94 8.07 -4.22
CA ARG A 114 7.18 8.78 -5.47
C ARG A 114 7.09 7.80 -6.64
N PRO A 115 6.30 8.08 -7.70
CA PRO A 115 6.15 7.18 -8.82
C PRO A 115 7.47 6.92 -9.57
N GLU A 116 8.44 7.85 -9.50
CA GLU A 116 9.77 7.70 -10.11
C GLU A 116 10.55 6.49 -9.55
N ILE A 117 10.16 5.98 -8.40
CA ILE A 117 10.72 4.73 -7.84
C ILE A 117 10.40 3.55 -8.76
N LEU A 118 9.25 3.58 -9.42
CA LEU A 118 8.78 2.51 -10.31
C LEU A 118 9.28 2.67 -11.76
N LEU A 119 9.91 3.80 -12.11
CA LEU A 119 10.29 4.08 -13.48
C LEU A 119 11.61 3.41 -13.88
N ALA A 120 11.69 3.05 -15.16
CA ALA A 120 12.90 2.56 -15.77
C ALA A 120 13.95 3.67 -15.89
N ARG A 121 15.19 3.35 -15.55
CA ARG A 121 16.33 4.26 -15.62
C ARG A 121 17.35 3.72 -16.62
N PRO A 122 17.51 4.32 -17.80
CA PRO A 122 18.37 3.81 -18.86
C PRO A 122 19.85 3.61 -18.45
N ASN A 123 20.33 4.46 -17.55
CA ASN A 123 21.73 4.44 -17.10
C ASN A 123 21.93 3.78 -15.74
N GLY A 124 20.93 3.03 -15.25
CA GLY A 124 20.95 2.56 -13.88
C GLY A 124 20.89 3.73 -12.88
N GLY A 125 21.30 3.50 -11.69
CA GLY A 125 21.40 4.52 -10.64
C GLY A 125 20.67 4.12 -9.39
N GLU A 126 21.07 4.76 -8.30
CA GLU A 126 20.51 4.48 -6.99
C GLU A 126 19.08 4.99 -6.90
N VAL A 127 18.21 4.16 -6.33
CA VAL A 127 16.80 4.50 -6.12
C VAL A 127 16.62 4.88 -4.67
N PHE A 128 16.38 6.17 -4.44
CA PHE A 128 16.08 6.71 -3.11
C PHE A 128 14.57 6.74 -2.86
N GLY A 129 14.19 6.67 -1.59
CA GLY A 129 12.79 6.73 -1.17
C GLY A 129 12.15 5.36 -0.91
N ILE A 130 12.85 4.26 -1.16
CA ILE A 130 12.36 2.91 -0.84
C ILE A 130 12.28 2.72 0.68
N GLU A 131 13.12 3.41 1.43
CA GLU A 131 13.21 3.33 2.88
C GLU A 131 11.91 3.70 3.59
N CYS A 132 11.07 4.55 2.98
CA CYS A 132 9.78 4.93 3.57
C CYS A 132 8.75 3.79 3.55
N MET A 133 8.99 2.74 2.77
CA MET A 133 8.10 1.58 2.65
C MET A 133 8.27 0.56 3.79
N ARG A 134 9.36 0.68 4.59
CA ARG A 134 9.61 -0.24 5.71
C ARG A 134 8.46 -0.21 6.70
N GLY A 135 7.91 -1.39 7.04
CA GLY A 135 6.82 -1.56 8.00
C GLY A 135 5.46 -1.04 7.54
N LYS A 136 5.34 -0.57 6.29
CA LYS A 136 4.06 -0.14 5.73
C LYS A 136 3.25 -1.34 5.25
N ARG A 137 1.92 -1.18 5.28
CA ARG A 137 0.94 -2.18 4.82
C ARG A 137 0.28 -1.79 3.50
N LEU A 138 0.24 -0.48 3.23
CA LEU A 138 -0.26 0.08 1.98
C LEU A 138 0.71 1.14 1.48
N CYS A 139 1.24 0.95 0.27
CA CYS A 139 2.05 1.93 -0.42
C CYS A 139 1.36 2.34 -1.71
N ILE A 140 1.18 3.64 -1.90
CA ILE A 140 0.48 4.18 -3.05
C ILE A 140 1.41 5.11 -3.84
N ALA A 141 1.60 4.79 -5.12
CA ALA A 141 2.20 5.68 -6.09
C ALA A 141 1.10 6.44 -6.84
N GLY A 142 1.28 7.73 -6.99
CA GLY A 142 0.39 8.58 -7.78
C GLY A 142 0.77 8.60 -9.26
N GLU A 143 0.21 9.57 -9.97
CA GLU A 143 0.34 9.72 -11.43
C GLU A 143 1.78 9.66 -11.92
N THR A 144 1.95 8.98 -13.06
CA THR A 144 3.19 8.96 -13.86
C THR A 144 2.95 9.74 -15.16
N ASP A 145 4.01 10.28 -15.75
CA ASP A 145 3.93 10.85 -17.08
C ASP A 145 3.46 9.80 -18.10
N GLU A 146 2.67 10.23 -19.09
CA GLU A 146 2.04 9.37 -20.10
C GLU A 146 3.01 8.45 -20.85
N HIS A 147 4.27 8.87 -20.99
CA HIS A 147 5.30 8.12 -21.71
C HIS A 147 6.34 7.45 -20.79
N ALA A 148 6.12 7.49 -19.49
CA ALA A 148 7.05 6.91 -18.55
C ALA A 148 7.10 5.37 -18.68
N GLY A 149 8.30 4.84 -18.94
CA GLY A 149 8.52 3.40 -18.93
C GLY A 149 8.67 2.89 -17.51
N MET A 150 7.96 1.84 -17.16
CA MET A 150 8.12 1.20 -15.85
C MET A 150 9.25 0.17 -15.85
N SER A 151 9.93 0.04 -14.73
CA SER A 151 10.97 -0.97 -14.51
C SER A 151 10.35 -2.27 -13.98
N VAL A 152 10.34 -3.32 -14.79
CA VAL A 152 9.88 -4.64 -14.40
C VAL A 152 10.69 -5.18 -13.21
N SER A 153 12.00 -4.99 -13.22
CA SER A 153 12.88 -5.41 -12.14
C SER A 153 12.55 -4.71 -10.82
N MET A 154 12.28 -3.41 -10.86
CA MET A 154 11.89 -2.67 -9.67
C MET A 154 10.51 -3.07 -9.18
N MET A 155 9.53 -3.25 -10.06
CA MET A 155 8.21 -3.76 -9.68
C MET A 155 8.33 -5.11 -8.98
N LYS A 156 9.05 -6.07 -9.57
CA LYS A 156 9.29 -7.38 -8.96
C LYS A 156 9.96 -7.25 -7.60
N ARG A 157 10.99 -6.42 -7.49
CA ARG A 157 11.72 -6.19 -6.24
C ARG A 157 10.82 -5.65 -5.13
N LEU A 158 9.95 -4.67 -5.43
CA LEU A 158 9.11 -4.01 -4.44
C LEU A 158 7.85 -4.82 -4.06
N THR A 159 7.45 -5.77 -4.89
CA THR A 159 6.28 -6.63 -4.63
C THR A 159 6.66 -8.04 -4.19
N SER A 160 7.96 -8.39 -4.19
CA SER A 160 8.43 -9.71 -3.75
C SER A 160 8.37 -9.87 -2.22
N ARG A 161 8.60 -11.09 -1.79
CA ARG A 161 8.81 -11.43 -0.36
C ARG A 161 10.28 -11.41 0.04
N ASP A 162 11.16 -11.05 -0.89
CA ASP A 162 12.59 -11.01 -0.65
C ASP A 162 12.99 -9.78 0.15
N THR A 163 14.08 -9.91 0.88
CA THR A 163 14.65 -8.78 1.62
C THR A 163 15.20 -7.72 0.66
N ILE A 164 14.80 -6.48 0.90
CA ILE A 164 15.24 -5.31 0.14
C ILE A 164 16.32 -4.58 0.93
N ASN A 165 17.43 -4.28 0.27
CA ASN A 165 18.38 -3.31 0.77
C ASN A 165 17.92 -1.90 0.39
N ALA A 166 17.73 -1.05 1.40
CA ALA A 166 17.41 0.36 1.25
C ALA A 166 18.64 1.21 1.61
N ASN A 167 18.88 2.23 0.79
CA ASN A 167 20.03 3.11 0.92
C ASN A 167 19.54 4.56 1.08
N PRO A 168 19.11 4.96 2.29
CA PRO A 168 18.61 6.30 2.51
C PRO A 168 19.73 7.32 2.44
N LYS A 169 19.43 8.48 1.83
CA LYS A 169 20.40 9.56 1.67
C LYS A 169 20.93 10.03 3.03
N HIS A 170 22.25 10.05 3.18
CA HIS A 170 22.95 10.47 4.42
C HIS A 170 22.67 9.63 5.66
N LYS A 171 22.22 8.38 5.50
CA LYS A 171 22.01 7.43 6.60
C LYS A 171 22.67 6.08 6.27
N GLN A 172 22.81 5.24 7.28
CA GLN A 172 23.32 3.88 7.07
C GLN A 172 22.30 3.04 6.28
N PRO A 173 22.76 2.25 5.30
CA PRO A 173 21.93 1.28 4.61
C PRO A 173 21.33 0.27 5.59
N PHE A 174 20.12 -0.19 5.30
CA PHE A 174 19.48 -1.24 6.08
C PHE A 174 18.65 -2.17 5.19
N ASN A 175 18.38 -3.35 5.71
CA ASN A 175 17.55 -4.34 5.05
C ASN A 175 16.16 -4.40 5.67
N PHE A 176 15.13 -4.61 4.84
CA PHE A 176 13.78 -4.92 5.30
C PHE A 176 13.07 -5.86 4.34
N THR A 177 12.13 -6.64 4.86
CA THR A 177 11.24 -7.46 4.03
C THR A 177 9.96 -6.67 3.76
N PRO A 178 9.48 -6.59 2.51
CA PRO A 178 8.23 -5.93 2.19
C PRO A 178 7.05 -6.51 2.98
N SER A 179 6.22 -5.62 3.48
CA SER A 179 5.00 -5.95 4.24
C SER A 179 3.76 -5.28 3.66
N HIS A 180 3.90 -4.65 2.50
CA HIS A 180 2.90 -3.77 1.92
C HIS A 180 2.26 -4.34 0.67
N THR A 181 1.02 -3.92 0.44
CA THR A 181 0.37 -3.96 -0.87
C THR A 181 0.73 -2.69 -1.62
N LEU A 182 1.24 -2.84 -2.85
CA LEU A 182 1.67 -1.73 -3.69
C LEU A 182 0.61 -1.42 -4.73
N ILE A 183 0.18 -0.16 -4.79
CA ILE A 183 -0.83 0.34 -5.73
C ILE A 183 -0.27 1.52 -6.51
N LEU A 184 -0.45 1.50 -7.82
CA LEU A 184 -0.24 2.64 -8.70
C LEU A 184 -1.60 3.11 -9.22
N HIS A 185 -1.97 4.37 -8.99
CA HIS A 185 -3.12 4.96 -9.64
C HIS A 185 -2.69 6.01 -10.66
N THR A 186 -3.19 5.91 -11.86
CA THR A 186 -2.77 6.78 -12.98
C THR A 186 -3.93 7.02 -13.94
N ASN A 187 -3.80 8.04 -14.78
CA ASN A 187 -4.76 8.31 -15.84
C ASN A 187 -4.44 7.56 -17.14
N HIS A 188 -3.20 7.09 -17.29
CA HIS A 188 -2.72 6.39 -18.49
C HIS A 188 -2.09 5.06 -18.09
N LEU A 189 -2.28 4.04 -18.93
CA LEU A 189 -1.58 2.77 -18.73
C LEU A 189 -0.07 3.00 -18.94
N PRO A 190 0.78 2.68 -17.97
CA PRO A 190 2.21 2.86 -18.12
C PRO A 190 2.78 1.87 -19.14
N ASN A 191 3.77 2.33 -19.90
CA ASN A 191 4.55 1.45 -20.76
C ASN A 191 5.47 0.57 -19.92
N ILE A 192 5.28 -0.76 -20.00
CA ILE A 192 6.17 -1.71 -19.33
C ILE A 192 7.34 -1.98 -20.27
N LYS A 193 8.50 -1.41 -19.97
CA LYS A 193 9.74 -1.69 -20.70
C LYS A 193 10.51 -2.77 -19.97
N GLN A 194 10.69 -3.90 -20.63
CA GLN A 194 11.63 -4.93 -20.21
C GLN A 194 12.97 -4.56 -20.83
N PHE A 195 13.92 -4.16 -19.99
CA PHE A 195 15.33 -4.13 -20.39
C PHE A 195 15.91 -5.48 -19.96
N ASP A 196 16.19 -6.33 -20.93
CA ASP A 196 16.93 -7.58 -20.74
C ASP A 196 18.40 -7.28 -20.42
#